data_a5b335adddb11cf54411f9efc3677023
#
_entry.id   a5b335adddb11cf54411f9efc3677023
#
_cell.length_a   1.000
_cell.length_b   1.000
_cell.length_c   1.000
_cell.angle_alpha   90.00
_cell.angle_beta   90.00
_cell.angle_gamma   90.00
#
_symmetry.space_group_name_H-M   'P 1'
#
loop_
_entity.id
_entity.type
_entity.pdbx_description
1 polymer ?
#
loop_
_entity_poly.entity_id
_entity_poly.type
_entity_poly.pdbx_seq_one_letter_code
_entity_poly.pdbx_strand_id
1 'polypeptide(L)'
;ADGYLVVMKKGSAITGTPTDGTVYKQGDAIGGGKVVKVGTTTNFSPNEIYANTTYHFSVFPYNGFGQYINYNTTLPLTGNVTSTGANIGNYYNGVSVNSPTFISDLTAKVNPHTQIFYGWYAQTMIDLFAARDTTGGQKVVTCIHSDDQYIYSQPFGWSYMSREHVFPNSWMPNITSNDYEYDDQHNLYPCEFTNTNQVRSNHPFGEVVTVYAQYKEGKLGTDINNNQVFEPKDEAKGDVARA
;
A
#
# COMPACT_ATOMS: atom_id res chain seq x y z
N ALA A 1 -30.72 0.58 -12.21
CA ALA A 1 -29.58 1.44 -11.87
C ALA A 1 -28.42 1.10 -12.80
N ASP A 2 -27.75 2.12 -13.26
CA ASP A 2 -26.55 1.96 -14.10
C ASP A 2 -25.31 1.68 -13.24
N GLY A 3 -25.42 1.90 -11.94
CA GLY A 3 -24.38 1.55 -10.98
C GLY A 3 -24.74 1.89 -9.53
N TYR A 4 -23.77 1.70 -8.66
CA TYR A 4 -23.88 1.93 -7.23
C TYR A 4 -22.72 2.78 -6.73
N LEU A 5 -23.02 3.76 -5.91
CA LEU A 5 -22.09 4.52 -5.11
C LEU A 5 -22.17 4.00 -3.68
N VAL A 6 -21.07 3.55 -3.11
CA VAL A 6 -21.01 3.05 -1.73
C VAL A 6 -20.17 3.98 -0.89
N VAL A 7 -20.76 4.48 0.19
CA VAL A 7 -20.08 5.30 1.20
C VAL A 7 -19.90 4.47 2.45
N MET A 8 -18.73 4.56 3.07
CA MET A 8 -18.39 3.91 4.33
C MET A 8 -17.96 4.96 5.36
N LYS A 9 -18.38 4.76 6.61
CA LYS A 9 -18.00 5.60 7.75
C LYS A 9 -17.71 4.75 8.97
N LYS A 10 -16.64 5.06 9.67
CA LYS A 10 -16.25 4.41 10.92
C LYS A 10 -17.06 4.97 12.09
N GLY A 11 -17.61 4.09 12.92
CA GLY A 11 -18.15 4.39 14.25
C GLY A 11 -19.54 5.03 14.31
N SER A 12 -20.05 5.60 13.22
CA SER A 12 -21.39 6.23 13.21
C SER A 12 -22.01 6.24 11.82
N ALA A 13 -23.34 6.42 11.74
CA ALA A 13 -24.06 6.48 10.47
C ALA A 13 -23.59 7.64 9.57
N ILE A 14 -23.75 7.43 8.26
CA ILE A 14 -23.53 8.47 7.25
C ILE A 14 -24.71 9.46 7.30
N THR A 15 -24.42 10.76 7.38
CA THR A 15 -25.45 11.79 7.58
C THR A 15 -25.75 12.63 6.34
N GLY A 16 -25.08 12.35 5.23
CA GLY A 16 -25.24 13.07 3.96
C GLY A 16 -25.52 12.15 2.79
N THR A 17 -25.89 12.76 1.67
CA THR A 17 -26.20 12.10 0.40
C THR A 17 -25.33 12.64 -0.72
N PRO A 18 -25.10 11.88 -1.80
CA PRO A 18 -24.47 12.41 -2.99
C PRO A 18 -25.34 13.47 -3.66
N THR A 19 -24.71 14.34 -4.44
CA THR A 19 -25.36 15.40 -5.21
C THR A 19 -25.44 14.98 -6.68
N ASP A 20 -26.63 15.12 -7.26
CA ASP A 20 -26.86 14.89 -8.68
C ASP A 20 -25.94 15.76 -9.55
N GLY A 21 -25.53 15.24 -10.69
CA GLY A 21 -24.59 15.90 -11.58
C GLY A 21 -23.13 15.89 -11.14
N THR A 22 -22.83 15.37 -9.96
CA THR A 22 -21.47 15.25 -9.43
C THR A 22 -20.95 13.83 -9.62
N VAL A 23 -19.84 13.67 -10.32
CA VAL A 23 -19.17 12.36 -10.49
C VAL A 23 -18.23 12.16 -9.32
N TYR A 24 -18.55 11.19 -8.47
CA TYR A 24 -17.71 10.81 -7.34
C TYR A 24 -16.74 9.70 -7.72
N LYS A 25 -15.58 9.69 -7.06
CA LYS A 25 -14.57 8.63 -7.15
C LYS A 25 -14.25 8.09 -5.75
N GLN A 26 -13.58 6.96 -5.72
CA GLN A 26 -13.11 6.36 -4.46
C GLN A 26 -12.22 7.35 -3.70
N GLY A 27 -12.48 7.49 -2.40
CA GLY A 27 -11.82 8.46 -1.52
C GLY A 27 -12.58 9.76 -1.29
N ASP A 28 -13.53 10.13 -2.16
CA ASP A 28 -14.32 11.36 -2.00
C ASP A 28 -15.17 11.32 -0.72
N ALA A 29 -15.38 12.49 -0.11
CA ALA A 29 -16.10 12.60 1.15
C ALA A 29 -17.62 12.84 0.91
N ILE A 30 -18.45 12.06 1.61
CA ILE A 30 -19.92 12.26 1.65
C ILE A 30 -20.40 11.99 3.09
N GLY A 31 -21.10 12.94 3.69
CA GLY A 31 -21.79 12.76 4.98
C GLY A 31 -20.88 12.32 6.13
N GLY A 32 -19.63 12.75 6.12
CA GLY A 32 -18.61 12.37 7.10
C GLY A 32 -18.01 10.98 6.88
N GLY A 33 -18.39 10.28 5.82
CA GLY A 33 -17.76 9.04 5.33
C GLY A 33 -16.94 9.28 4.07
N LYS A 34 -16.38 8.20 3.54
CA LYS A 34 -15.64 8.18 2.28
C LYS A 34 -16.31 7.23 1.29
N VAL A 35 -16.28 7.59 0.02
CA VAL A 35 -16.68 6.71 -1.07
C VAL A 35 -15.68 5.54 -1.15
N VAL A 36 -16.15 4.32 -1.03
CA VAL A 36 -15.33 3.11 -1.08
C VAL A 36 -15.53 2.29 -2.35
N LYS A 37 -16.61 2.58 -3.10
CA LYS A 37 -16.91 1.92 -4.36
C LYS A 37 -17.77 2.80 -5.24
N VAL A 38 -17.48 2.82 -6.54
CA VAL A 38 -18.36 3.30 -7.61
C VAL A 38 -18.32 2.26 -8.74
N GLY A 39 -19.46 1.88 -9.26
CA GLY A 39 -19.57 0.96 -10.41
C GLY A 39 -20.71 -0.03 -10.30
N THR A 40 -20.70 -1.03 -11.18
CA THR A 40 -21.82 -1.96 -11.40
C THR A 40 -21.77 -3.25 -10.59
N THR A 41 -20.58 -3.61 -10.05
CA THR A 41 -20.43 -4.85 -9.29
C THR A 41 -21.06 -4.75 -7.91
N THR A 42 -21.68 -5.82 -7.44
CA THR A 42 -22.39 -5.90 -6.16
C THR A 42 -21.51 -6.31 -4.99
N ASN A 43 -20.24 -6.53 -5.23
CA ASN A 43 -19.24 -6.83 -4.21
C ASN A 43 -18.08 -5.82 -4.26
N PHE A 44 -17.47 -5.59 -3.12
CA PHE A 44 -16.28 -4.76 -2.98
C PHE A 44 -15.51 -5.14 -1.71
N SER A 45 -14.23 -4.82 -1.70
CA SER A 45 -13.38 -4.98 -0.53
C SER A 45 -12.82 -3.60 -0.18
N PRO A 46 -13.32 -2.95 0.87
CA PRO A 46 -12.79 -1.66 1.28
C PRO A 46 -11.40 -1.83 1.89
N ASN A 47 -10.55 -0.85 1.66
CA ASN A 47 -9.25 -0.73 2.31
C ASN A 47 -9.41 -0.05 3.69
N GLU A 48 -8.37 -0.05 4.50
CA GLU A 48 -8.33 0.64 5.80
C GLU A 48 -9.37 0.12 6.81
N ILE A 49 -9.56 -1.20 6.88
CA ILE A 49 -10.42 -1.83 7.87
C ILE A 49 -9.61 -2.14 9.14
N TYR A 50 -9.98 -1.50 10.23
CA TYR A 50 -9.42 -1.76 11.57
C TYR A 50 -10.19 -2.88 12.26
N ALA A 51 -9.49 -3.67 13.07
CA ALA A 51 -10.08 -4.74 13.85
C ALA A 51 -11.10 -4.23 14.89
N ASN A 52 -12.11 -5.05 15.20
CA ASN A 52 -13.14 -4.75 16.21
C ASN A 52 -13.78 -3.37 16.06
N THR A 53 -13.99 -2.93 14.83
CA THR A 53 -14.47 -1.60 14.50
C THR A 53 -15.78 -1.70 13.73
N THR A 54 -16.79 -0.95 14.18
CA THR A 54 -18.07 -0.87 13.48
C THR A 54 -17.98 0.12 12.32
N TYR A 55 -18.35 -0.34 11.13
CA TYR A 55 -18.46 0.47 9.92
C TYR A 55 -19.91 0.53 9.48
N HIS A 56 -20.33 1.73 9.13
CA HIS A 56 -21.63 2.02 8.57
C HIS A 56 -21.50 2.25 7.07
N PHE A 57 -22.47 1.74 6.32
CA PHE A 57 -22.51 1.85 4.87
C PHE A 57 -23.81 2.48 4.41
N SER A 58 -23.73 3.27 3.35
CA SER A 58 -24.86 3.72 2.56
C SER A 58 -24.59 3.43 1.09
N VAL A 59 -25.53 2.77 0.44
CA VAL A 59 -25.45 2.43 -0.99
C VAL A 59 -26.48 3.27 -1.72
N PHE A 60 -26.03 4.06 -2.67
CA PHE A 60 -26.87 4.92 -3.50
C PHE A 60 -26.83 4.39 -4.92
N PRO A 61 -27.92 3.76 -5.41
CA PRO A 61 -28.06 3.45 -6.81
C PRO A 61 -28.05 4.75 -7.64
N TYR A 62 -27.48 4.71 -8.82
CA TYR A 62 -27.52 5.86 -9.72
C TYR A 62 -27.83 5.44 -11.15
N ASN A 63 -28.33 6.41 -11.94
CA ASN A 63 -28.50 6.33 -13.39
C ASN A 63 -27.79 7.50 -14.06
N GLY A 64 -27.43 7.33 -15.32
CA GLY A 64 -26.75 8.35 -16.10
C GLY A 64 -25.23 8.40 -15.90
N PHE A 65 -24.60 9.38 -16.54
CA PHE A 65 -23.15 9.55 -16.52
C PHE A 65 -22.76 11.03 -16.64
N GLY A 66 -21.56 11.35 -16.18
CA GLY A 66 -21.05 12.72 -16.21
C GLY A 66 -21.98 13.68 -15.45
N GLN A 67 -22.26 14.84 -16.03
CA GLN A 67 -23.14 15.86 -15.42
C GLN A 67 -24.64 15.45 -15.37
N TYR A 68 -25.01 14.35 -15.99
CA TYR A 68 -26.39 13.81 -15.99
C TYR A 68 -26.56 12.65 -15.00
N ILE A 69 -25.59 12.39 -14.17
CA ILE A 69 -25.69 11.35 -13.15
C ILE A 69 -26.73 11.77 -12.09
N ASN A 70 -27.60 10.82 -11.75
CA ASN A 70 -28.70 11.04 -10.79
C ASN A 70 -28.67 9.92 -9.74
N TYR A 71 -28.57 10.27 -8.47
CA TYR A 71 -28.49 9.34 -7.36
C TYR A 71 -29.84 9.15 -6.68
N ASN A 72 -30.21 7.90 -6.41
CA ASN A 72 -31.36 7.65 -5.55
C ASN A 72 -30.98 7.93 -4.09
N THR A 73 -31.34 9.11 -3.62
CA THR A 73 -31.08 9.59 -2.25
C THR A 73 -32.26 9.42 -1.32
N THR A 74 -33.46 9.07 -1.82
CA THR A 74 -34.67 8.92 -1.03
C THR A 74 -34.68 7.66 -0.19
N LEU A 75 -34.19 6.54 -0.75
CA LEU A 75 -34.14 5.23 -0.09
C LEU A 75 -32.78 4.56 -0.33
N PRO A 76 -31.68 5.08 0.25
CA PRO A 76 -30.42 4.39 0.19
C PRO A 76 -30.49 3.09 0.98
N LEU A 77 -29.85 2.03 0.48
CA LEU A 77 -29.63 0.84 1.28
C LEU A 77 -28.58 1.14 2.34
N THR A 78 -28.95 1.04 3.62
CA THR A 78 -28.03 1.29 4.73
C THR A 78 -27.79 0.04 5.57
N GLY A 79 -26.65 -0.05 6.18
CA GLY A 79 -26.31 -1.12 7.09
C GLY A 79 -25.03 -0.85 7.86
N ASN A 80 -24.75 -1.71 8.81
CA ASN A 80 -23.46 -1.69 9.50
C ASN A 80 -22.94 -3.10 9.70
N VAL A 81 -21.63 -3.18 9.90
CA VAL A 81 -20.94 -4.41 10.24
C VAL A 81 -19.78 -4.07 11.17
N THR A 82 -19.58 -4.88 12.19
CA THR A 82 -18.36 -4.79 13.00
C THR A 82 -17.35 -5.75 12.44
N SER A 83 -16.18 -5.23 12.06
CA SER A 83 -15.08 -6.06 11.61
C SER A 83 -14.66 -7.01 12.72
N THR A 84 -14.46 -8.26 12.40
CA THR A 84 -13.79 -9.19 13.30
C THR A 84 -12.35 -8.71 13.47
N GLY A 85 -11.79 -8.88 14.66
CA GLY A 85 -10.37 -8.64 14.86
C GLY A 85 -9.58 -9.46 13.85
N ALA A 86 -8.54 -8.89 13.26
CA ALA A 86 -7.52 -9.71 12.65
C ALA A 86 -7.11 -10.71 13.73
N ASN A 87 -7.11 -11.98 13.41
CA ASN A 87 -6.66 -13.00 14.37
C ASN A 87 -5.11 -12.94 14.43
N ILE A 88 -4.60 -11.77 14.89
CA ILE A 88 -3.19 -11.59 15.22
C ILE A 88 -2.84 -12.34 16.52
N GLY A 89 -3.78 -13.18 17.00
CA GLY A 89 -3.66 -13.85 18.28
C GLY A 89 -3.55 -12.85 19.43
N ASN A 90 -2.83 -13.25 20.45
CA ASN A 90 -2.56 -12.42 21.62
C ASN A 90 -1.24 -11.63 21.50
N TYR A 91 -0.72 -11.49 20.27
CA TYR A 91 0.61 -10.91 20.06
C TYR A 91 0.74 -9.51 20.64
N TYR A 92 -0.25 -8.65 20.41
CA TYR A 92 -0.26 -7.27 20.94
C TYR A 92 -1.01 -7.09 22.25
N ASN A 93 -1.30 -8.20 22.99
CA ASN A 93 -1.90 -8.08 24.32
C ASN A 93 -1.01 -7.24 25.25
N GLY A 94 -1.63 -6.29 25.95
CA GLY A 94 -0.95 -5.36 26.84
C GLY A 94 -0.45 -4.08 26.15
N VAL A 95 -0.53 -3.97 24.83
CA VAL A 95 -0.20 -2.74 24.10
C VAL A 95 -1.47 -1.94 23.88
N SER A 96 -1.53 -0.71 24.39
CA SER A 96 -2.67 0.21 24.21
C SER A 96 -2.23 1.51 23.57
N VAL A 97 -2.85 1.90 22.47
CA VAL A 97 -2.57 3.17 21.76
C VAL A 97 -2.85 4.40 22.60
N ASN A 98 -3.62 4.26 23.68
CA ASN A 98 -3.95 5.35 24.60
C ASN A 98 -3.05 5.37 25.85
N SER A 99 -2.10 4.42 25.96
CA SER A 99 -1.16 4.37 27.08
C SER A 99 -0.05 5.40 26.90
N PRO A 100 0.40 6.10 27.95
CA PRO A 100 1.60 6.92 27.91
C PRO A 100 2.87 6.09 27.64
N THR A 101 2.81 4.76 27.84
CA THR A 101 3.90 3.81 27.58
C THR A 101 3.75 3.10 26.22
N PHE A 102 2.83 3.55 25.35
CA PHE A 102 2.53 2.88 24.08
C PHE A 102 3.77 2.50 23.26
N ILE A 103 4.69 3.45 23.06
CA ILE A 103 5.89 3.20 22.25
C ILE A 103 6.81 2.16 22.91
N SER A 104 7.03 2.24 24.23
CA SER A 104 7.87 1.27 24.93
C SER A 104 7.22 -0.12 24.96
N ASP A 105 5.90 -0.19 25.15
CA ASP A 105 5.15 -1.45 25.17
C ASP A 105 5.15 -2.10 23.77
N LEU A 106 4.97 -1.30 22.72
CA LEU A 106 5.07 -1.76 21.34
C LEU A 106 6.48 -2.25 21.01
N THR A 107 7.51 -1.46 21.35
CA THR A 107 8.91 -1.83 21.15
C THR A 107 9.23 -3.15 21.84
N ALA A 108 8.79 -3.35 23.08
CA ALA A 108 9.01 -4.60 23.80
C ALA A 108 8.31 -5.81 23.16
N LYS A 109 7.26 -5.57 22.34
CA LYS A 109 6.56 -6.64 21.60
C LYS A 109 7.25 -6.99 20.29
N VAL A 110 7.76 -6.00 19.58
CA VAL A 110 8.32 -6.21 18.22
C VAL A 110 9.85 -6.46 18.26
N ASN A 111 10.53 -6.13 19.34
CA ASN A 111 11.96 -6.27 19.50
C ASN A 111 12.30 -7.04 20.84
N PRO A 112 13.15 -8.10 20.82
CA PRO A 112 13.81 -8.64 19.63
C PRO A 112 12.87 -9.50 18.77
N HIS A 113 13.05 -9.47 17.47
CA HIS A 113 12.38 -10.36 16.51
C HIS A 113 13.35 -11.41 15.98
N THR A 114 12.85 -12.45 15.34
CA THR A 114 13.70 -13.46 14.70
C THR A 114 14.33 -12.85 13.45
N GLN A 115 15.64 -12.74 13.45
CA GLN A 115 16.39 -12.30 12.28
C GLN A 115 16.31 -13.34 11.15
N ILE A 116 16.01 -12.88 9.94
CA ILE A 116 16.06 -13.66 8.72
C ILE A 116 17.14 -13.06 7.84
N PHE A 117 18.21 -13.78 7.65
CA PHE A 117 19.37 -13.28 6.89
C PHE A 117 18.99 -12.73 5.53
N TYR A 118 19.57 -11.60 5.17
CA TYR A 118 19.46 -10.95 3.87
C TYR A 118 19.59 -11.91 2.67
N GLY A 119 20.48 -12.89 2.78
CA GLY A 119 20.67 -13.90 1.73
C GLY A 119 19.45 -14.80 1.47
N TRP A 120 18.56 -14.95 2.44
CA TRP A 120 17.37 -15.79 2.34
C TRP A 120 16.12 -15.07 1.82
N TYR A 121 16.24 -13.80 1.48
CA TYR A 121 15.11 -13.00 1.02
C TYR A 121 14.35 -13.62 -0.18
N ALA A 122 15.07 -14.28 -1.10
CA ALA A 122 14.44 -14.97 -2.22
C ALA A 122 13.47 -16.07 -1.76
N GLN A 123 13.90 -16.91 -0.83
CA GLN A 123 13.13 -18.05 -0.34
C GLN A 123 12.01 -17.64 0.62
N THR A 124 12.24 -16.62 1.43
CA THR A 124 11.31 -16.21 2.49
C THR A 124 10.30 -15.18 2.04
N MET A 125 10.66 -14.28 1.13
CA MET A 125 9.77 -13.21 0.70
C MET A 125 9.39 -13.32 -0.79
N ILE A 126 10.35 -13.54 -1.69
CA ILE A 126 10.04 -13.56 -3.12
C ILE A 126 9.19 -14.79 -3.46
N ASP A 127 9.68 -15.98 -3.19
CA ASP A 127 9.02 -17.23 -3.61
C ASP A 127 7.69 -17.48 -2.89
N LEU A 128 7.54 -16.99 -1.65
CA LEU A 128 6.35 -17.25 -0.83
C LEU A 128 5.30 -16.13 -0.90
N PHE A 129 5.71 -14.86 -1.03
CA PHE A 129 4.78 -13.74 -0.87
C PHE A 129 4.77 -12.75 -2.03
N ALA A 130 5.93 -12.33 -2.55
CA ALA A 130 5.99 -11.27 -3.55
C ALA A 130 5.70 -11.76 -4.97
N ALA A 131 6.04 -13.00 -5.28
CA ALA A 131 5.82 -13.57 -6.61
C ALA A 131 4.43 -14.16 -6.76
N ARG A 132 3.88 -14.04 -7.96
CA ARG A 132 2.59 -14.61 -8.35
C ARG A 132 2.80 -15.76 -9.32
N ASP A 133 1.94 -16.77 -9.25
CA ASP A 133 1.96 -17.89 -10.20
C ASP A 133 1.45 -17.43 -11.58
N THR A 134 2.09 -17.96 -12.61
CA THR A 134 1.67 -17.78 -14.01
C THR A 134 1.04 -19.04 -14.55
N THR A 135 0.37 -18.94 -15.72
CA THR A 135 -0.23 -20.08 -16.44
C THR A 135 0.81 -21.03 -16.98
N GLY A 136 1.94 -21.13 -16.71
CA GLY A 136 2.99 -22.07 -17.20
C GLY A 136 3.79 -22.73 -16.10
N GLY A 137 3.34 -22.61 -14.84
CA GLY A 137 4.07 -23.15 -13.70
C GLY A 137 5.31 -22.32 -13.34
N GLN A 138 5.46 -21.14 -13.93
CA GLN A 138 6.47 -20.15 -13.57
C GLN A 138 5.89 -19.15 -12.57
N LYS A 139 6.76 -18.37 -11.96
CA LYS A 139 6.39 -17.25 -11.10
C LYS A 139 6.79 -15.93 -11.75
N VAL A 140 6.08 -14.87 -11.40
CA VAL A 140 6.40 -13.49 -11.79
C VAL A 140 6.52 -12.61 -10.57
N VAL A 141 7.56 -11.80 -10.51
CA VAL A 141 7.75 -10.74 -9.51
C VAL A 141 7.87 -9.40 -10.22
N THR A 142 7.29 -8.36 -9.62
CA THR A 142 7.29 -7.00 -10.18
C THR A 142 8.22 -6.10 -9.39
N CYS A 143 8.98 -5.27 -10.08
CA CYS A 143 9.86 -4.26 -9.49
C CYS A 143 9.05 -3.26 -8.64
N ILE A 144 9.59 -2.87 -7.48
CA ILE A 144 8.94 -1.88 -6.61
C ILE A 144 8.89 -0.48 -7.26
N HIS A 145 9.90 -0.10 -8.03
CA HIS A 145 10.02 1.25 -8.59
C HIS A 145 9.50 1.40 -10.02
N SER A 146 9.23 0.28 -10.70
CA SER A 146 8.73 0.26 -12.08
C SER A 146 7.82 -0.93 -12.30
N ASP A 147 7.20 -1.02 -13.50
CA ASP A 147 6.38 -2.16 -13.89
C ASP A 147 7.18 -3.33 -14.51
N ASP A 148 8.50 -3.33 -14.32
CA ASP A 148 9.32 -4.42 -14.78
C ASP A 148 8.95 -5.71 -14.08
N GLN A 149 8.72 -6.73 -14.89
CA GLN A 149 8.38 -8.06 -14.44
C GLN A 149 9.52 -9.03 -14.75
N TYR A 150 9.89 -9.81 -13.76
CA TYR A 150 10.81 -10.92 -13.92
C TYR A 150 10.05 -12.24 -13.79
N ILE A 151 10.00 -12.98 -14.89
CA ILE A 151 9.39 -14.31 -14.94
C ILE A 151 10.48 -15.36 -14.77
N TYR A 152 10.28 -16.28 -13.84
CA TYR A 152 11.30 -17.27 -13.48
C TYR A 152 10.68 -18.61 -13.09
N SER A 153 11.49 -19.66 -13.19
CA SER A 153 11.21 -20.96 -12.59
C SER A 153 11.87 -21.02 -11.21
N GLN A 154 11.19 -21.56 -10.21
CA GLN A 154 11.74 -21.66 -8.87
C GLN A 154 13.01 -22.52 -8.82
N PRO A 155 13.97 -22.19 -7.97
CA PRO A 155 14.03 -21.06 -7.05
C PRO A 155 14.36 -19.73 -7.77
N PHE A 156 14.00 -18.60 -7.15
CA PHE A 156 14.32 -17.27 -7.66
C PHE A 156 15.82 -17.03 -7.77
N GLY A 157 16.26 -16.46 -8.89
CA GLY A 157 17.66 -16.11 -9.13
C GLY A 157 17.88 -14.59 -9.26
N TRP A 158 18.95 -14.09 -8.66
CA TRP A 158 19.35 -12.68 -8.69
C TRP A 158 20.14 -12.35 -9.97
N SER A 159 19.48 -12.33 -11.13
CA SER A 159 20.12 -12.02 -12.41
C SER A 159 19.66 -10.70 -13.02
N TYR A 160 18.40 -10.37 -12.82
CA TYR A 160 17.74 -9.19 -13.37
C TYR A 160 17.26 -8.24 -12.26
N MET A 161 16.82 -8.80 -11.16
CA MET A 161 16.38 -8.07 -9.98
C MET A 161 17.47 -8.01 -8.92
N SER A 162 17.41 -6.98 -8.08
CA SER A 162 18.19 -6.84 -6.86
C SER A 162 17.26 -6.67 -5.65
N ARG A 163 17.85 -6.68 -4.48
CA ARG A 163 17.18 -6.35 -3.22
C ARG A 163 17.35 -4.86 -2.98
N GLU A 164 16.25 -4.15 -2.96
CA GLU A 164 16.21 -2.73 -2.66
C GLU A 164 15.92 -2.51 -1.18
N HIS A 165 16.82 -1.83 -0.49
CA HIS A 165 16.52 -1.25 0.81
C HIS A 165 15.81 0.09 0.59
N VAL A 166 14.51 0.14 0.79
CA VAL A 166 13.71 1.36 0.61
C VAL A 166 14.20 2.48 1.54
N PHE A 167 14.44 2.17 2.82
CA PHE A 167 15.30 2.99 3.67
C PHE A 167 16.76 2.55 3.45
N PRO A 168 17.61 3.40 2.84
CA PRO A 168 18.95 2.99 2.44
C PRO A 168 19.81 2.50 3.60
N ASN A 169 20.50 1.38 3.40
CA ASN A 169 21.43 0.87 4.40
C ASN A 169 22.55 1.85 4.74
N SER A 170 22.97 2.69 3.79
CA SER A 170 23.98 3.73 4.03
C SER A 170 23.52 4.84 4.99
N TRP A 171 22.23 4.97 5.26
CA TRP A 171 21.65 5.92 6.20
C TRP A 171 21.50 5.31 7.60
N MET A 172 21.61 4.00 7.72
CA MET A 172 21.54 3.29 9.00
C MET A 172 22.89 3.45 9.73
N PRO A 173 22.92 3.79 11.01
CA PRO A 173 24.18 4.01 11.73
C PRO A 173 24.89 2.67 12.03
N ASN A 174 26.15 2.57 11.62
CA ASN A 174 27.05 1.43 11.92
C ASN A 174 26.53 0.04 11.50
N ILE A 175 25.73 -0.02 10.44
CA ILE A 175 25.10 -1.25 9.99
C ILE A 175 26.07 -2.14 9.23
N THR A 176 26.02 -3.41 9.54
CA THR A 176 26.65 -4.51 8.79
C THR A 176 25.59 -5.48 8.24
N SER A 177 25.98 -6.33 7.32
CA SER A 177 25.08 -7.35 6.75
C SER A 177 24.60 -8.43 7.75
N ASN A 178 24.95 -8.30 9.02
CA ASN A 178 24.51 -9.19 10.10
C ASN A 178 23.60 -8.48 11.11
N ASP A 179 23.25 -7.22 10.87
CA ASP A 179 22.42 -6.46 11.77
C ASP A 179 20.94 -6.61 11.39
N TYR A 180 20.06 -6.56 12.39
CA TYR A 180 18.62 -6.76 12.23
C TYR A 180 17.98 -5.77 11.24
N GLU A 181 18.43 -4.52 11.28
CA GLU A 181 17.93 -3.46 10.41
C GLU A 181 18.32 -3.68 8.95
N TYR A 182 19.52 -4.25 8.70
CA TYR A 182 19.96 -4.61 7.36
C TYR A 182 19.14 -5.77 6.77
N ASP A 183 18.76 -6.70 7.62
CA ASP A 183 18.04 -7.92 7.27
C ASP A 183 16.51 -7.74 7.32
N ASP A 184 16.01 -6.54 7.68
CA ASP A 184 14.59 -6.28 7.82
C ASP A 184 13.86 -6.46 6.48
N GLN A 185 13.09 -7.56 6.40
CA GLN A 185 12.39 -7.92 5.18
C GLN A 185 11.21 -6.99 4.87
N HIS A 186 10.76 -6.15 5.81
CA HIS A 186 9.79 -5.10 5.54
C HIS A 186 10.39 -3.90 4.82
N ASN A 187 11.70 -3.74 4.92
CA ASN A 187 12.46 -2.71 4.20
C ASN A 187 13.03 -3.20 2.86
N LEU A 188 12.91 -4.49 2.55
CA LEU A 188 13.48 -5.11 1.36
C LEU A 188 12.41 -5.36 0.29
N TYR A 189 12.70 -4.94 -0.94
CA TYR A 189 11.81 -5.13 -2.07
C TYR A 189 12.56 -5.62 -3.33
N PRO A 190 11.91 -6.41 -4.20
CA PRO A 190 12.49 -6.75 -5.49
C PRO A 190 12.54 -5.50 -6.37
N CYS A 191 13.68 -5.24 -6.96
CA CYS A 191 13.92 -4.07 -7.78
C CYS A 191 14.75 -4.41 -9.02
N GLU A 192 14.36 -3.91 -10.19
CA GLU A 192 15.18 -4.03 -11.38
C GLU A 192 16.52 -3.31 -11.14
N PHE A 193 17.61 -4.00 -11.49
CA PHE A 193 18.93 -3.59 -11.02
C PHE A 193 19.46 -2.35 -11.72
N THR A 194 19.43 -2.33 -13.04
CA THR A 194 20.21 -1.36 -13.84
C THR A 194 19.54 0.01 -13.91
N ASN A 195 18.27 0.02 -14.25
CA ASN A 195 17.56 1.26 -14.58
C ASN A 195 16.79 1.86 -13.41
N THR A 196 16.60 1.09 -12.32
CA THR A 196 15.87 1.56 -11.15
C THR A 196 16.71 1.53 -9.88
N ASN A 197 17.22 0.38 -9.45
CA ASN A 197 17.99 0.29 -8.21
C ASN A 197 19.28 1.12 -8.25
N GLN A 198 20.11 0.98 -9.31
CA GLN A 198 21.32 1.76 -9.45
C GLN A 198 21.05 3.26 -9.64
N VAL A 199 19.97 3.62 -10.34
CA VAL A 199 19.60 5.02 -10.59
C VAL A 199 19.05 5.66 -9.31
N ARG A 200 18.20 4.94 -8.58
CA ARG A 200 17.71 5.39 -7.26
C ARG A 200 18.89 5.55 -6.29
N SER A 201 19.84 4.59 -6.27
CA SER A 201 20.98 4.62 -5.36
C SER A 201 20.52 4.91 -3.92
N ASN A 202 21.03 6.00 -3.32
CA ASN A 202 20.62 6.46 -1.98
C ASN A 202 19.88 7.80 -2.01
N HIS A 203 19.34 8.19 -3.18
CA HIS A 203 18.57 9.43 -3.26
C HIS A 203 17.28 9.31 -2.44
N PRO A 204 16.93 10.35 -1.66
CA PRO A 204 15.66 10.37 -0.96
C PRO A 204 14.48 10.28 -1.94
N PHE A 205 13.37 9.72 -1.46
CA PHE A 205 12.13 9.75 -2.24
C PHE A 205 11.49 11.13 -2.21
N GLY A 206 10.95 11.55 -3.34
CA GLY A 206 10.25 12.82 -3.47
C GLY A 206 9.62 13.01 -4.84
N GLU A 207 8.75 13.99 -4.97
CA GLU A 207 8.13 14.35 -6.26
C GLU A 207 9.14 15.11 -7.13
N VAL A 208 9.40 14.61 -8.34
CA VAL A 208 10.36 15.19 -9.27
C VAL A 208 9.70 16.27 -10.12
N VAL A 209 10.21 17.51 -10.04
CA VAL A 209 9.79 18.64 -10.87
C VAL A 209 10.69 18.81 -12.11
N THR A 210 12.00 18.65 -11.93
CA THR A 210 12.95 18.69 -13.04
C THR A 210 13.60 17.32 -13.21
N VAL A 211 13.32 16.66 -14.33
CA VAL A 211 13.78 15.30 -14.61
C VAL A 211 15.21 15.29 -15.16
N TYR A 212 16.10 14.50 -14.58
CA TYR A 212 17.45 14.21 -15.07
C TYR A 212 17.53 12.87 -15.80
N ALA A 213 16.86 11.87 -15.25
CA ALA A 213 16.75 10.55 -15.85
C ALA A 213 15.35 9.99 -15.58
N GLN A 214 14.84 9.23 -16.53
CA GLN A 214 13.54 8.57 -16.40
C GLN A 214 13.61 7.16 -17.00
N TYR A 215 13.07 6.20 -16.28
CA TYR A 215 12.82 4.86 -16.77
C TYR A 215 11.42 4.43 -16.42
N LYS A 216 10.58 4.23 -17.44
CA LYS A 216 9.13 4.02 -17.28
C LYS A 216 8.54 5.15 -16.43
N GLU A 217 7.92 4.83 -15.30
CA GLU A 217 7.34 5.84 -14.40
C GLU A 217 8.34 6.37 -13.37
N GLY A 218 9.42 5.62 -13.10
CA GLY A 218 10.46 6.05 -12.16
C GLY A 218 11.31 7.21 -12.70
N LYS A 219 11.55 8.23 -11.88
CA LYS A 219 12.28 9.44 -12.25
C LYS A 219 13.35 9.79 -11.23
N LEU A 220 14.50 10.22 -11.71
CA LEU A 220 15.52 10.89 -10.91
C LEU A 220 15.59 12.35 -11.33
N GLY A 221 15.62 13.25 -10.38
CA GLY A 221 15.65 14.69 -10.69
C GLY A 221 15.68 15.55 -9.45
N THR A 222 15.16 16.77 -9.53
CA THR A 222 15.00 17.64 -8.38
C THR A 222 13.55 17.93 -8.05
N ASP A 223 13.29 18.06 -6.74
CA ASP A 223 12.02 18.55 -6.20
C ASP A 223 11.87 20.06 -6.39
N ILE A 224 10.77 20.64 -5.91
CA ILE A 224 10.49 22.08 -5.96
C ILE A 224 11.50 22.94 -5.17
N ASN A 225 12.25 22.34 -4.25
CA ASN A 225 13.27 23.00 -3.44
C ASN A 225 14.69 22.81 -4.01
N ASN A 226 14.83 22.23 -5.21
CA ASN A 226 16.09 21.85 -5.86
C ASN A 226 16.88 20.76 -5.11
N ASN A 227 16.25 19.97 -4.24
CA ASN A 227 16.89 18.79 -3.67
C ASN A 227 16.82 17.65 -4.69
N GLN A 228 17.91 16.87 -4.80
CA GLN A 228 17.92 15.68 -5.64
C GLN A 228 17.11 14.58 -4.99
N VAL A 229 16.10 14.06 -5.73
CA VAL A 229 15.16 13.05 -5.26
C VAL A 229 14.89 12.02 -6.35
N PHE A 230 14.47 10.84 -5.91
CA PHE A 230 13.95 9.79 -6.79
C PHE A 230 12.44 9.65 -6.58
N GLU A 231 11.68 9.69 -7.67
CA GLU A 231 10.24 9.45 -7.67
C GLU A 231 9.98 8.04 -8.19
N PRO A 232 9.47 7.10 -7.36
CA PRO A 232 9.06 5.78 -7.81
C PRO A 232 7.74 5.86 -8.58
N LYS A 233 7.30 4.75 -9.17
CA LYS A 233 5.95 4.66 -9.76
C LYS A 233 4.88 4.99 -8.72
N ASP A 234 3.74 5.50 -9.16
CA ASP A 234 2.68 6.00 -8.28
C ASP A 234 2.14 4.95 -7.30
N GLU A 235 1.97 3.70 -7.74
CA GLU A 235 1.48 2.61 -6.90
C GLU A 235 2.42 2.26 -5.75
N ALA A 236 3.72 2.52 -5.92
CA ALA A 236 4.73 2.23 -4.89
C ALA A 236 4.89 3.34 -3.85
N LYS A 237 4.39 4.56 -4.09
CA LYS A 237 4.61 5.72 -3.19
C LYS A 237 4.15 5.45 -1.76
N GLY A 238 3.03 4.75 -1.59
CA GLY A 238 2.55 4.34 -0.27
C GLY A 238 3.44 3.30 0.41
N ASP A 239 4.02 2.38 -0.33
CA ASP A 239 4.89 1.33 0.21
C ASP A 239 6.24 1.90 0.65
N VAL A 240 6.86 2.73 -0.18
CA VAL A 240 8.13 3.38 0.17
C VAL A 240 8.00 4.40 1.32
N ALA A 241 6.81 4.98 1.51
CA ALA A 241 6.55 5.87 2.63
C ALA A 241 6.33 5.14 3.96
N ARG A 242 6.04 3.84 3.93
CA ARG A 242 5.85 3.01 5.12
C ARG A 242 7.12 2.30 5.57
N ALA A 243 8.09 2.09 4.71
CA ALA A 243 9.38 1.51 5.02
C ALA A 243 10.30 2.52 5.70
#